data_2de12c30bbc1df6ce732027b58c222bf
#
_entry.id   2de12c30bbc1df6ce732027b58c222bf
#
_cell.length_a   1.000
_cell.length_b   1.000
_cell.length_c   1.000
_cell.angle_alpha   90.00
_cell.angle_beta   90.00
_cell.angle_gamma   90.00
#
_symmetry.space_group_name_H-M   'P 1'
#
loop_
_entity.id
_entity.type
_entity.pdbx_description
1 polymer ?
#
loop_
_entity_poly.entity_id
_entity_poly.type
_entity_poly.pdbx_seq_one_letter_code
_entity_poly.pdbx_strand_id
1 'polypeptide(L)'
;MFRRLFLLTLFSFLLLPIRLSASEPARNTRVYIPNYEPGTTDIYHYVVTLLNLAMAQTESEYGPVQIIANPAATPQQRQFLNLRNGRTDIMWSVTTFEREQHHHVIRIPLTGGMFGYRVLLVSQDNPLFITEIALDQLKQLSAVQGSDWPDTDILKYHGFNVSTSVYSSAFKLLDKGMVDYFPRAVHEVFEELSTHRDLAIEVESHIALQYHNPMFFFVSEHRPELAERLEVGLQRLYENGDLQRLLTSQHFYIRARNLLKDRTVYPLSNPLLTEETREAMSHYSSPLSSSL
;
A
#
# COMPACT_ATOMS: atom_id res chain seq x y z
N MET A 1 -85.37 -19.84 -44.07
CA MET A 1 -85.31 -20.08 -42.62
C MET A 1 -83.86 -20.38 -42.25
N PHE A 2 -83.07 -19.38 -41.96
CA PHE A 2 -81.62 -19.48 -41.68
C PHE A 2 -81.35 -19.35 -40.20
N ARG A 3 -80.84 -20.39 -39.55
CA ARG A 3 -80.38 -20.40 -38.19
C ARG A 3 -78.88 -19.91 -38.18
N ARG A 4 -78.59 -18.74 -37.59
CA ARG A 4 -77.24 -18.28 -37.33
C ARG A 4 -76.70 -18.89 -36.03
N LEU A 5 -75.64 -19.65 -36.16
CA LEU A 5 -74.88 -20.23 -35.06
C LEU A 5 -73.87 -19.18 -34.61
N PHE A 6 -73.94 -18.70 -33.32
CA PHE A 6 -72.99 -17.81 -32.70
C PHE A 6 -71.90 -18.62 -31.98
N LEU A 7 -70.67 -18.59 -32.50
CA LEU A 7 -69.53 -19.20 -31.84
C LEU A 7 -68.98 -18.15 -30.82
N LEU A 8 -69.11 -18.48 -29.53
CA LEU A 8 -68.40 -17.77 -28.46
C LEU A 8 -66.95 -18.34 -28.31
N THR A 9 -65.94 -17.57 -28.72
CA THR A 9 -64.57 -17.90 -28.46
C THR A 9 -64.15 -17.37 -27.03
N LEU A 10 -63.97 -18.33 -26.12
CA LEU A 10 -63.50 -18.07 -24.76
C LEU A 10 -61.98 -17.80 -24.85
N PHE A 11 -61.56 -16.53 -24.64
CA PHE A 11 -60.14 -16.15 -24.52
C PHE A 11 -59.71 -16.42 -23.07
N SER A 12 -59.02 -17.54 -22.86
CA SER A 12 -58.44 -17.88 -21.56
C SER A 12 -57.13 -17.12 -21.38
N PHE A 13 -57.15 -16.05 -20.53
CA PHE A 13 -56.00 -15.30 -20.13
C PHE A 13 -55.19 -16.16 -19.14
N LEU A 14 -54.08 -16.72 -19.58
CA LEU A 14 -53.11 -17.42 -18.73
C LEU A 14 -52.32 -16.37 -17.95
N LEU A 15 -52.68 -16.10 -16.70
CA LEU A 15 -51.92 -15.30 -15.75
C LEU A 15 -50.69 -16.11 -15.32
N LEU A 16 -49.55 -15.87 -15.98
CA LEU A 16 -48.25 -16.34 -15.50
C LEU A 16 -47.92 -15.60 -14.18
N PRO A 17 -47.61 -16.32 -13.08
CA PRO A 17 -47.19 -15.67 -11.85
C PRO A 17 -45.82 -15.03 -12.08
N ILE A 18 -45.75 -13.71 -12.04
CA ILE A 18 -44.49 -12.97 -11.93
C ILE A 18 -43.90 -13.34 -10.57
N ARG A 19 -42.93 -14.26 -10.58
CA ARG A 19 -42.08 -14.48 -9.40
C ARG A 19 -41.24 -13.21 -9.19
N LEU A 20 -41.67 -12.34 -8.28
CA LEU A 20 -40.77 -11.41 -7.68
C LEU A 20 -39.69 -12.23 -6.96
N SER A 21 -38.51 -12.30 -7.56
CA SER A 21 -37.34 -12.80 -6.85
C SER A 21 -37.06 -11.77 -5.73
N ALA A 22 -37.48 -12.09 -4.52
CA ALA A 22 -37.03 -11.35 -3.36
C ALA A 22 -35.51 -11.52 -3.32
N SER A 23 -34.75 -10.44 -3.55
CA SER A 23 -33.31 -10.46 -3.33
C SER A 23 -33.09 -10.86 -1.87
N GLU A 24 -32.36 -11.95 -1.64
CA GLU A 24 -31.89 -12.27 -0.28
C GLU A 24 -31.26 -11.00 0.33
N PRO A 25 -31.50 -10.72 1.61
CA PRO A 25 -30.87 -9.58 2.26
C PRO A 25 -29.36 -9.73 2.11
N ALA A 26 -28.72 -8.73 1.53
CA ALA A 26 -27.30 -8.72 1.27
C ALA A 26 -26.55 -9.10 2.56
N ARG A 27 -25.92 -10.27 2.58
CA ARG A 27 -25.13 -10.73 3.73
C ARG A 27 -24.02 -9.72 3.95
N ASN A 28 -24.00 -9.12 5.15
CA ASN A 28 -22.92 -8.22 5.55
C ASN A 28 -21.60 -8.99 5.54
N THR A 29 -20.78 -8.76 4.52
CA THR A 29 -19.51 -9.48 4.34
C THR A 29 -18.48 -8.94 5.32
N ARG A 30 -17.91 -9.81 6.16
CA ARG A 30 -16.80 -9.43 7.05
C ARG A 30 -15.48 -9.57 6.28
N VAL A 31 -14.63 -8.56 6.42
CA VAL A 31 -13.29 -8.51 5.82
C VAL A 31 -12.27 -8.23 6.91
N TYR A 32 -11.37 -9.17 7.12
CA TYR A 32 -10.32 -9.08 8.14
C TYR A 32 -9.06 -8.46 7.54
N ILE A 33 -8.50 -7.46 8.24
CA ILE A 33 -7.27 -6.77 7.85
C ILE A 33 -6.23 -6.82 8.97
N PRO A 34 -4.92 -6.59 8.70
CA PRO A 34 -3.92 -6.47 9.75
C PRO A 34 -4.22 -5.27 10.67
N ASN A 35 -3.69 -5.31 11.89
CA ASN A 35 -3.60 -4.14 12.74
C ASN A 35 -2.29 -3.39 12.47
N TYR A 36 -2.20 -2.13 12.88
CA TYR A 36 -1.01 -1.29 12.66
C TYR A 36 0.08 -1.58 13.70
N GLU A 37 1.33 -1.33 13.31
CA GLU A 37 2.48 -1.27 14.21
C GLU A 37 2.72 0.18 14.68
N PRO A 38 3.29 0.39 15.88
CA PRO A 38 3.69 1.72 16.31
C PRO A 38 4.61 2.40 15.29
N GLY A 39 4.37 3.66 14.99
CA GLY A 39 5.11 4.41 13.97
C GLY A 39 4.56 4.31 12.55
N THR A 40 3.41 3.63 12.36
CA THR A 40 2.76 3.49 11.05
C THR A 40 1.29 3.94 11.05
N THR A 41 0.90 4.73 12.03
CA THR A 41 -0.51 5.08 12.29
C THR A 41 -1.12 5.91 11.16
N ASP A 42 -0.41 6.90 10.65
CA ASP A 42 -0.89 7.80 9.60
C ASP A 42 -1.18 7.02 8.31
N ILE A 43 -0.24 6.19 7.87
CA ILE A 43 -0.41 5.39 6.65
C ILE A 43 -1.50 4.32 6.83
N TYR A 44 -1.61 3.74 8.01
CA TYR A 44 -2.66 2.79 8.33
C TYR A 44 -4.05 3.41 8.17
N HIS A 45 -4.29 4.56 8.80
CA HIS A 45 -5.58 5.26 8.70
C HIS A 45 -5.92 5.68 7.28
N TYR A 46 -4.93 6.16 6.53
CA TYR A 46 -5.08 6.47 5.11
C TYR A 46 -5.52 5.24 4.31
N VAL A 47 -4.81 4.12 4.43
CA VAL A 47 -5.08 2.91 3.64
C VAL A 47 -6.43 2.29 4.03
N VAL A 48 -6.79 2.28 5.32
CA VAL A 48 -8.10 1.80 5.76
C VAL A 48 -9.23 2.71 5.25
N THR A 49 -9.02 4.02 5.22
CA THR A 49 -9.98 4.96 4.63
C THR A 49 -10.16 4.69 3.13
N LEU A 50 -9.06 4.52 2.40
CA LEU A 50 -9.09 4.20 0.97
C LEU A 50 -9.80 2.87 0.71
N LEU A 51 -9.54 1.84 1.53
CA LEU A 51 -10.21 0.55 1.45
C LEU A 51 -11.73 0.68 1.64
N ASN A 52 -12.17 1.42 2.67
CA ASN A 52 -13.59 1.67 2.90
C ASN A 52 -14.25 2.40 1.72
N LEU A 53 -13.59 3.40 1.15
CA LEU A 53 -14.09 4.12 -0.03
C LEU A 53 -14.18 3.20 -1.25
N ALA A 54 -13.18 2.34 -1.48
CA ALA A 54 -13.22 1.37 -2.58
C ALA A 54 -14.37 0.37 -2.43
N MET A 55 -14.61 -0.13 -1.22
CA MET A 55 -15.75 -1.02 -0.94
C MET A 55 -17.10 -0.30 -1.12
N ALA A 56 -17.19 0.98 -0.77
CA ALA A 56 -18.40 1.79 -0.95
C ALA A 56 -18.72 2.02 -2.45
N GLN A 57 -17.71 2.15 -3.32
CA GLN A 57 -17.91 2.27 -4.77
C GLN A 57 -18.64 1.09 -5.40
N THR A 58 -18.64 -0.05 -4.73
CA THR A 58 -19.18 -1.33 -5.24
C THR A 58 -20.31 -1.88 -4.37
N GLU A 59 -20.82 -1.11 -3.39
CA GLU A 59 -21.80 -1.58 -2.43
C GLU A 59 -23.12 -1.97 -3.08
N SER A 60 -23.57 -1.23 -4.11
CA SER A 60 -24.80 -1.54 -4.85
C SER A 60 -24.77 -2.89 -5.60
N GLU A 61 -23.57 -3.36 -5.95
CA GLU A 61 -23.34 -4.57 -6.75
C GLU A 61 -23.04 -5.78 -5.88
N TYR A 62 -22.26 -5.57 -4.80
CA TYR A 62 -21.73 -6.66 -3.96
C TYR A 62 -22.28 -6.65 -2.52
N GLY A 63 -23.10 -5.66 -2.17
CA GLY A 63 -23.64 -5.50 -0.82
C GLY A 63 -22.69 -4.85 0.20
N PRO A 64 -23.13 -4.64 1.45
CA PRO A 64 -22.33 -3.97 2.47
C PRO A 64 -21.15 -4.82 2.97
N VAL A 65 -20.07 -4.15 3.41
CA VAL A 65 -18.87 -4.76 4.00
C VAL A 65 -18.61 -4.18 5.39
N GLN A 66 -18.20 -5.05 6.31
CA GLN A 66 -17.65 -4.65 7.60
C GLN A 66 -16.14 -4.98 7.63
N ILE A 67 -15.30 -3.95 7.68
CA ILE A 67 -13.85 -4.12 7.82
C ILE A 67 -13.51 -4.28 9.30
N ILE A 68 -12.74 -5.31 9.63
CA ILE A 68 -12.38 -5.70 11.00
C ILE A 68 -10.87 -5.85 11.08
N ALA A 69 -10.24 -5.01 11.90
CA ALA A 69 -8.81 -5.15 12.20
C ALA A 69 -8.55 -6.37 13.10
N ASN A 70 -7.47 -7.08 12.84
CA ASN A 70 -6.99 -8.17 13.69
C ASN A 70 -6.64 -7.62 15.11
N PRO A 71 -6.74 -8.43 16.16
CA PRO A 71 -6.58 -7.94 17.53
C PRO A 71 -5.20 -7.37 17.85
N ALA A 72 -4.15 -7.86 17.20
CA ALA A 72 -2.77 -7.47 17.46
C ALA A 72 -2.01 -7.16 16.17
N ALA A 73 -1.09 -6.19 16.24
CA ALA A 73 -0.10 -5.95 15.21
C ALA A 73 0.87 -7.15 15.11
N THR A 74 1.32 -7.42 13.91
CA THR A 74 2.28 -8.51 13.63
C THR A 74 3.29 -8.05 12.59
N PRO A 75 4.55 -8.55 12.65
CA PRO A 75 5.57 -8.26 11.64
C PRO A 75 5.10 -8.61 10.22
N GLN A 76 5.62 -7.92 9.23
CA GLN A 76 5.18 -7.99 7.83
C GLN A 76 5.17 -9.42 7.27
N GLN A 77 6.22 -10.20 7.52
CA GLN A 77 6.28 -11.59 7.09
C GLN A 77 5.12 -12.43 7.70
N ARG A 78 4.77 -12.17 8.95
CA ARG A 78 3.64 -12.84 9.62
C ARG A 78 2.30 -12.42 9.04
N GLN A 79 2.16 -11.17 8.60
CA GLN A 79 0.95 -10.69 7.92
C GLN A 79 0.72 -11.44 6.61
N PHE A 80 1.75 -11.65 5.77
CA PHE A 80 1.66 -12.48 4.56
C PHE A 80 1.28 -13.93 4.86
N LEU A 81 1.84 -14.52 5.91
CA LEU A 81 1.45 -15.86 6.34
C LEU A 81 -0.03 -15.92 6.80
N ASN A 82 -0.51 -14.89 7.50
CA ASN A 82 -1.91 -14.81 7.90
C ASN A 82 -2.85 -14.68 6.69
N LEU A 83 -2.45 -13.89 5.68
CA LEU A 83 -3.17 -13.75 4.41
C LEU A 83 -3.27 -15.08 3.67
N ARG A 84 -2.15 -15.79 3.52
CA ARG A 84 -2.08 -17.11 2.90
C ARG A 84 -2.95 -18.16 3.61
N ASN A 85 -3.00 -18.09 4.94
CA ASN A 85 -3.80 -19.03 5.75
C ASN A 85 -5.27 -18.60 5.95
N GLY A 86 -5.73 -17.55 5.27
CA GLY A 86 -7.11 -17.05 5.38
C GLY A 86 -7.49 -16.46 6.74
N ARG A 87 -6.51 -16.08 7.57
CA ARG A 87 -6.74 -15.37 8.84
C ARG A 87 -6.87 -13.86 8.63
N THR A 88 -6.43 -13.38 7.52
CA THR A 88 -6.55 -12.02 7.02
C THR A 88 -7.06 -12.13 5.59
N ASP A 89 -8.00 -11.29 5.19
CA ASP A 89 -8.59 -11.29 3.85
C ASP A 89 -7.87 -10.32 2.92
N ILE A 90 -7.49 -9.14 3.43
CA ILE A 90 -6.79 -8.08 2.70
C ILE A 90 -5.66 -7.56 3.56
N MET A 91 -4.51 -7.33 2.97
CA MET A 91 -3.41 -6.54 3.55
C MET A 91 -2.80 -5.61 2.49
N TRP A 92 -1.89 -4.76 2.90
CA TRP A 92 -1.14 -3.88 2.01
C TRP A 92 0.34 -3.92 2.33
N SER A 93 1.14 -3.84 1.29
CA SER A 93 2.60 -3.82 1.42
C SER A 93 3.25 -3.35 0.11
N VAL A 94 4.52 -3.02 0.19
CA VAL A 94 5.34 -2.96 -1.02
C VAL A 94 5.47 -4.34 -1.63
N THR A 95 5.57 -4.41 -2.96
CA THR A 95 5.52 -5.68 -3.68
C THR A 95 6.90 -6.21 -4.03
N THR A 96 6.96 -7.54 -4.20
CA THR A 96 8.09 -8.27 -4.79
C THR A 96 7.56 -9.46 -5.58
N PHE A 97 8.39 -10.00 -6.47
CA PHE A 97 8.08 -11.24 -7.19
C PHE A 97 7.58 -12.36 -6.24
N GLU A 98 8.25 -12.59 -5.11
CA GLU A 98 7.84 -13.63 -4.15
C GLU A 98 6.46 -13.34 -3.53
N ARG A 99 6.19 -12.07 -3.20
CA ARG A 99 4.91 -11.67 -2.57
C ARG A 99 3.73 -11.82 -3.52
N GLU A 100 3.97 -11.66 -4.82
CA GLU A 100 2.94 -11.77 -5.85
C GLU A 100 2.54 -13.21 -6.19
N GLN A 101 3.42 -14.20 -5.92
CA GLN A 101 3.19 -15.60 -6.34
C GLN A 101 1.99 -16.29 -5.68
N HIS A 102 1.56 -15.87 -4.50
CA HIS A 102 0.60 -16.60 -3.67
C HIS A 102 -0.62 -15.77 -3.24
N HIS A 103 -0.87 -14.64 -3.92
CA HIS A 103 -1.94 -13.74 -3.55
C HIS A 103 -2.54 -13.06 -4.77
N HIS A 104 -3.80 -12.65 -4.69
CA HIS A 104 -4.35 -11.71 -5.66
C HIS A 104 -3.79 -10.31 -5.38
N VAL A 105 -3.05 -9.75 -6.33
CA VAL A 105 -2.42 -8.43 -6.20
C VAL A 105 -3.24 -7.41 -6.97
N ILE A 106 -3.71 -6.38 -6.28
CA ILE A 106 -4.41 -5.27 -6.90
C ILE A 106 -3.39 -4.21 -7.29
N ARG A 107 -2.96 -4.20 -8.55
CA ARG A 107 -1.83 -3.40 -9.05
C ARG A 107 -2.17 -1.93 -9.30
N ILE A 108 -2.94 -1.33 -8.40
CA ILE A 108 -3.21 0.11 -8.35
C ILE A 108 -2.39 0.69 -7.20
N PRO A 109 -1.40 1.58 -7.45
CA PRO A 109 -0.49 2.05 -6.42
C PRO A 109 -1.20 2.95 -5.42
N LEU A 110 -1.20 2.54 -4.15
CA LEU A 110 -1.97 3.20 -3.08
C LEU A 110 -1.38 4.56 -2.68
N THR A 111 -0.06 4.76 -2.89
CA THR A 111 0.67 5.92 -2.35
C THR A 111 1.33 6.78 -3.42
N GLY A 112 0.93 6.64 -4.70
CA GLY A 112 1.41 7.48 -5.80
C GLY A 112 2.94 7.52 -5.93
N GLY A 113 3.63 6.40 -5.66
CA GLY A 113 5.08 6.29 -5.76
C GLY A 113 5.87 6.82 -4.55
N MET A 114 5.22 7.34 -3.51
CA MET A 114 5.89 7.92 -2.34
C MET A 114 6.79 6.92 -1.61
N PHE A 115 6.39 5.65 -1.53
CA PHE A 115 7.23 4.57 -0.99
C PHE A 115 8.51 4.30 -1.80
N GLY A 116 8.67 4.90 -2.96
CA GLY A 116 9.89 4.86 -3.74
C GLY A 116 10.99 5.80 -3.27
N TYR A 117 10.67 6.78 -2.43
CA TYR A 117 11.64 7.76 -1.94
C TYR A 117 12.12 7.42 -0.54
N ARG A 118 13.43 7.34 -0.38
CA ARG A 118 14.10 7.10 0.91
C ARG A 118 14.93 8.32 1.29
N VAL A 119 14.69 8.85 2.46
CA VAL A 119 15.59 9.78 3.14
C VAL A 119 16.41 9.01 4.17
N LEU A 120 17.53 9.56 4.62
CA LEU A 120 18.42 8.89 5.55
C LEU A 120 18.19 9.41 6.95
N LEU A 121 17.92 8.52 7.90
CA LEU A 121 18.12 8.82 9.31
C LEU A 121 19.61 8.65 9.64
N VAL A 122 20.16 9.59 10.37
CA VAL A 122 21.56 9.63 10.83
C VAL A 122 21.60 9.99 12.29
N SER A 123 22.72 9.73 12.98
CA SER A 123 22.95 10.29 14.32
C SER A 123 23.07 11.80 14.22
N GLN A 124 22.55 12.53 15.21
CA GLN A 124 22.70 13.98 15.28
C GLN A 124 24.19 14.37 15.26
N ASP A 125 24.48 15.49 14.61
CA ASP A 125 25.85 16.03 14.48
C ASP A 125 26.85 15.04 13.85
N ASN A 126 26.40 14.05 13.06
CA ASN A 126 27.29 13.12 12.37
C ASN A 126 28.14 13.89 11.33
N PRO A 127 29.48 13.96 11.48
CA PRO A 127 30.31 14.76 10.59
C PRO A 127 30.33 14.25 9.13
N LEU A 128 29.95 13.03 8.89
CA LEU A 128 29.87 12.45 7.53
C LEU A 128 28.73 13.05 6.70
N PHE A 129 27.71 13.64 7.33
CA PHE A 129 26.50 14.15 6.70
C PHE A 129 26.28 15.65 6.84
N ILE A 130 27.29 16.40 7.25
CA ILE A 130 27.25 17.89 7.34
C ILE A 130 27.08 18.51 5.94
N THR A 131 27.64 17.87 4.92
CA THR A 131 27.52 18.27 3.51
C THR A 131 26.98 17.13 2.69
N GLU A 132 26.52 17.44 1.47
CA GLU A 132 26.09 16.42 0.53
C GLU A 132 27.19 15.37 0.31
N ILE A 133 26.78 14.09 0.40
CA ILE A 133 27.67 12.93 0.17
C ILE A 133 27.40 12.33 -1.20
N ALA A 134 28.46 12.01 -1.94
CA ALA A 134 28.33 11.33 -3.23
C ALA A 134 27.84 9.87 -3.07
N LEU A 135 27.08 9.37 -4.04
CA LEU A 135 26.48 8.03 -3.98
C LEU A 135 27.50 6.93 -3.71
N ASP A 136 28.67 6.98 -4.36
CA ASP A 136 29.71 5.96 -4.18
C ASP A 136 30.35 5.99 -2.78
N GLN A 137 30.44 7.16 -2.17
CA GLN A 137 30.87 7.28 -0.78
C GLN A 137 29.79 6.74 0.17
N LEU A 138 28.50 7.07 -0.07
CA LEU A 138 27.37 6.57 0.72
C LEU A 138 27.32 5.04 0.72
N LYS A 139 27.60 4.39 -0.41
CA LYS A 139 27.63 2.92 -0.53
C LYS A 139 28.69 2.26 0.37
N GLN A 140 29.78 2.97 0.70
CA GLN A 140 30.85 2.45 1.55
C GLN A 140 30.51 2.55 3.04
N LEU A 141 29.61 3.44 3.41
CA LEU A 141 29.14 3.59 4.79
C LEU A 141 28.19 2.45 5.16
N SER A 142 28.11 2.17 6.47
CA SER A 142 27.26 1.10 6.99
C SER A 142 25.80 1.56 7.11
N ALA A 143 24.92 0.91 6.38
CA ALA A 143 23.48 1.08 6.51
C ALA A 143 22.85 -0.03 7.37
N VAL A 144 21.70 0.25 7.97
CA VAL A 144 20.82 -0.77 8.57
C VAL A 144 19.48 -0.79 7.86
N GLN A 145 18.91 -2.01 7.73
CA GLN A 145 17.55 -2.23 7.22
C GLN A 145 16.83 -3.33 8.00
N GLY A 146 15.51 -3.42 7.83
CA GLY A 146 14.72 -4.51 8.39
C GLY A 146 15.09 -5.85 7.75
N SER A 147 15.17 -6.91 8.56
CA SER A 147 15.62 -8.22 8.10
C SER A 147 14.68 -8.88 7.08
N ASP A 148 13.40 -8.50 7.05
CA ASP A 148 12.36 -9.04 6.16
C ASP A 148 11.86 -7.99 5.12
N TRP A 149 12.62 -6.89 4.97
CA TRP A 149 12.25 -5.82 4.04
C TRP A 149 12.91 -5.97 2.68
N PRO A 150 12.14 -5.79 1.59
CA PRO A 150 12.69 -5.80 0.23
C PRO A 150 13.80 -4.77 0.00
N ASP A 151 13.76 -3.66 0.73
CA ASP A 151 14.76 -2.60 0.67
C ASP A 151 16.18 -3.11 0.92
N THR A 152 16.32 -4.13 1.78
CA THR A 152 17.62 -4.78 2.05
C THR A 152 18.23 -5.34 0.77
N ASP A 153 17.45 -6.06 -0.01
CA ASP A 153 17.92 -6.71 -1.23
C ASP A 153 18.11 -5.71 -2.38
N ILE A 154 17.23 -4.68 -2.47
CA ILE A 154 17.38 -3.59 -3.43
C ILE A 154 18.71 -2.85 -3.20
N LEU A 155 18.99 -2.45 -1.97
CA LEU A 155 20.20 -1.71 -1.63
C LEU A 155 21.47 -2.58 -1.84
N LYS A 156 21.45 -3.84 -1.40
CA LYS A 156 22.56 -4.78 -1.64
C LYS A 156 22.83 -5.01 -3.13
N TYR A 157 21.77 -5.11 -3.95
CA TYR A 157 21.91 -5.23 -5.41
C TYR A 157 22.68 -4.05 -6.00
N HIS A 158 22.53 -2.84 -5.45
CA HIS A 158 23.25 -1.64 -5.87
C HIS A 158 24.62 -1.45 -5.18
N GLY A 159 25.09 -2.43 -4.42
CA GLY A 159 26.42 -2.39 -3.80
C GLY A 159 26.50 -1.60 -2.51
N PHE A 160 25.38 -1.32 -1.85
CA PHE A 160 25.38 -0.69 -0.52
C PHE A 160 25.80 -1.71 0.56
N ASN A 161 26.55 -1.23 1.55
CA ASN A 161 26.95 -2.02 2.72
C ASN A 161 25.79 -2.05 3.73
N VAL A 162 24.92 -3.06 3.66
CA VAL A 162 23.69 -3.16 4.44
C VAL A 162 23.75 -4.30 5.44
N SER A 163 23.63 -3.96 6.72
CA SER A 163 23.32 -4.89 7.82
C SER A 163 21.82 -4.95 8.07
N THR A 164 21.35 -6.01 8.72
CA THR A 164 19.92 -6.19 9.03
C THR A 164 19.67 -6.22 10.53
N SER A 165 18.51 -5.71 10.93
CA SER A 165 18.06 -5.71 12.33
C SER A 165 16.54 -5.83 12.39
N VAL A 166 16.01 -6.14 13.57
CA VAL A 166 14.59 -5.94 13.85
C VAL A 166 14.30 -4.44 13.92
N TYR A 167 13.11 -4.02 13.48
CA TYR A 167 12.73 -2.63 13.34
C TYR A 167 13.07 -1.76 14.56
N SER A 168 12.60 -2.16 15.75
CA SER A 168 12.83 -1.38 16.99
C SER A 168 14.30 -1.26 17.42
N SER A 169 15.16 -2.17 16.96
CA SER A 169 16.59 -2.15 17.28
C SER A 169 17.40 -1.29 16.31
N ALA A 170 16.93 -1.11 15.08
CA ALA A 170 17.64 -0.34 14.05
C ALA A 170 17.91 1.11 14.49
N PHE A 171 16.92 1.77 15.11
CA PHE A 171 17.07 3.13 15.64
C PHE A 171 18.12 3.22 16.74
N LYS A 172 18.20 2.22 17.62
CA LYS A 172 19.21 2.16 18.70
C LYS A 172 20.62 1.89 18.17
N LEU A 173 20.75 1.09 17.09
CA LEU A 173 22.04 0.88 16.44
C LEU A 173 22.56 2.20 15.83
N LEU A 174 21.65 2.97 15.22
CA LEU A 174 21.97 4.27 14.64
C LEU A 174 22.36 5.28 15.72
N ASP A 175 21.57 5.42 16.79
CA ASP A 175 21.85 6.32 17.93
C ASP A 175 23.21 6.06 18.57
N LYS A 176 23.62 4.79 18.65
CA LYS A 176 24.93 4.38 19.20
C LYS A 176 26.10 4.48 18.22
N GLY A 177 25.87 4.95 16.99
CA GLY A 177 26.91 5.00 15.96
C GLY A 177 27.45 3.64 15.52
N MET A 178 26.68 2.56 15.75
CA MET A 178 27.04 1.20 15.28
C MET A 178 26.79 1.01 13.78
N VAL A 179 25.98 1.88 13.19
CA VAL A 179 25.75 2.05 11.76
C VAL A 179 25.73 3.55 11.46
N ASP A 180 26.05 3.92 10.22
CA ASP A 180 26.17 5.32 9.82
C ASP A 180 24.84 5.94 9.43
N TYR A 181 23.93 5.16 8.84
CA TYR A 181 22.62 5.65 8.41
C TYR A 181 21.56 4.56 8.30
N PHE A 182 20.29 5.00 8.31
CA PHE A 182 19.11 4.15 8.16
C PHE A 182 18.17 4.74 7.11
N PRO A 183 18.12 4.19 5.87
CA PRO A 183 17.20 4.64 4.84
C PRO A 183 15.76 4.34 5.23
N ARG A 184 14.92 5.39 5.27
CA ARG A 184 13.50 5.28 5.62
C ARG A 184 12.62 5.91 4.54
N ALA A 185 11.41 5.42 4.39
CA ALA A 185 10.45 6.03 3.47
C ALA A 185 10.13 7.47 3.91
N VAL A 186 10.15 8.39 2.96
CA VAL A 186 10.05 9.83 3.21
C VAL A 186 8.83 10.26 4.02
N HIS A 187 7.75 9.49 4.01
CA HIS A 187 6.53 9.78 4.76
C HIS A 187 6.51 9.18 6.17
N GLU A 188 7.38 8.19 6.46
CA GLU A 188 7.44 7.50 7.75
C GLU A 188 8.29 8.23 8.78
N VAL A 189 9.38 8.89 8.35
CA VAL A 189 10.41 9.47 9.22
C VAL A 189 9.87 10.41 10.28
N PHE A 190 8.80 11.12 10.04
CA PHE A 190 8.25 12.08 10.99
C PHE A 190 7.56 11.40 12.18
N GLU A 191 6.79 10.36 11.93
CA GLU A 191 6.15 9.57 12.97
C GLU A 191 7.20 8.77 13.75
N GLU A 192 8.18 8.19 13.05
CA GLU A 192 9.29 7.45 13.63
C GLU A 192 10.13 8.34 14.57
N LEU A 193 10.56 9.54 14.13
CA LEU A 193 11.27 10.48 14.99
C LEU A 193 10.42 10.91 16.19
N SER A 194 9.11 11.09 16.00
CA SER A 194 8.23 11.43 17.13
C SER A 194 8.10 10.31 18.16
N THR A 195 8.22 9.05 17.72
CA THR A 195 8.19 7.86 18.59
C THR A 195 9.52 7.63 19.31
N HIS A 196 10.64 8.07 18.70
CA HIS A 196 12.00 7.88 19.21
C HIS A 196 12.68 9.19 19.67
N ARG A 197 11.91 10.06 20.33
CA ARG A 197 12.39 11.38 20.82
C ARG A 197 13.51 11.31 21.85
N ASP A 198 13.70 10.17 22.46
CA ASP A 198 14.74 9.85 23.42
C ASP A 198 16.09 9.51 22.76
N LEU A 199 16.13 9.35 21.43
CA LEU A 199 17.33 9.05 20.68
C LEU A 199 17.87 10.30 19.97
N ALA A 200 19.20 10.40 19.89
CA ALA A 200 19.89 11.50 19.20
C ALA A 200 20.01 11.19 17.68
N ILE A 201 18.88 11.17 17.00
CA ILE A 201 18.79 10.88 15.54
C ILE A 201 18.02 11.98 14.82
N GLU A 202 18.36 12.20 13.55
CA GLU A 202 17.74 13.20 12.70
C GLU A 202 17.64 12.74 11.24
N VAL A 203 16.93 13.51 10.39
CA VAL A 203 16.92 13.28 8.94
C VAL A 203 18.09 14.05 8.32
N GLU A 204 18.95 13.34 7.61
CA GLU A 204 19.99 13.93 6.76
C GLU A 204 19.35 14.93 5.77
N SER A 205 20.03 16.04 5.45
CA SER A 205 19.42 17.21 4.82
C SER A 205 19.56 17.28 3.29
N HIS A 206 20.47 16.53 2.67
CA HIS A 206 20.94 16.83 1.30
C HIS A 206 20.46 15.86 0.24
N ILE A 207 20.32 14.57 0.56
CA ILE A 207 20.09 13.52 -0.43
C ILE A 207 18.82 12.71 -0.18
N ALA A 208 18.35 12.06 -1.23
CA ALA A 208 17.36 11.00 -1.17
C ALA A 208 17.72 9.90 -2.17
N LEU A 209 17.37 8.65 -1.87
CA LEU A 209 17.40 7.56 -2.82
C LEU A 209 16.00 7.39 -3.42
N GLN A 210 15.91 7.03 -4.70
CA GLN A 210 14.64 6.81 -5.37
C GLN A 210 14.67 5.50 -6.16
N TYR A 211 13.72 4.62 -5.91
CA TYR A 211 13.44 3.41 -6.70
C TYR A 211 11.95 3.12 -6.70
N HIS A 212 11.45 2.52 -7.78
CA HIS A 212 10.04 2.12 -7.81
C HIS A 212 9.79 1.08 -6.72
N ASN A 213 8.94 1.43 -5.75
CA ASN A 213 8.56 0.55 -4.65
C ASN A 213 7.06 0.69 -4.37
N PRO A 214 6.19 0.23 -5.30
CA PRO A 214 4.76 0.44 -5.19
C PRO A 214 4.18 -0.36 -4.02
N MET A 215 3.29 0.30 -3.28
CA MET A 215 2.44 -0.35 -2.29
C MET A 215 1.13 -0.74 -2.94
N PHE A 216 0.74 -2.00 -2.80
CA PHE A 216 -0.49 -2.56 -3.31
C PHE A 216 -1.32 -3.20 -2.21
N PHE A 217 -2.61 -3.40 -2.47
CA PHE A 217 -3.39 -4.36 -1.73
C PHE A 217 -3.10 -5.78 -2.23
N PHE A 218 -2.97 -6.69 -1.27
CA PHE A 218 -2.89 -8.13 -1.47
C PHE A 218 -4.16 -8.74 -0.87
N VAL A 219 -4.83 -9.57 -1.63
CA VAL A 219 -6.04 -10.28 -1.21
C VAL A 219 -5.74 -11.76 -1.12
N SER A 220 -6.29 -12.43 -0.10
CA SER A 220 -6.14 -13.86 0.08
C SER A 220 -6.60 -14.63 -1.16
N GLU A 221 -5.84 -15.65 -1.58
CA GLU A 221 -6.21 -16.54 -2.68
C GLU A 221 -7.57 -17.25 -2.48
N HIS A 222 -8.03 -17.33 -1.22
CA HIS A 222 -9.34 -17.88 -0.85
C HIS A 222 -10.51 -16.91 -1.08
N ARG A 223 -10.25 -15.69 -1.53
CA ARG A 223 -11.25 -14.61 -1.67
C ARG A 223 -11.20 -13.92 -3.05
N PRO A 224 -11.29 -14.68 -4.17
CA PRO A 224 -11.20 -14.12 -5.53
C PRO A 224 -12.27 -13.06 -5.82
N GLU A 225 -13.51 -13.25 -5.36
CA GLU A 225 -14.59 -12.26 -5.52
C GLU A 225 -14.30 -10.94 -4.78
N LEU A 226 -13.61 -11.02 -3.64
CA LEU A 226 -13.19 -9.84 -2.89
C LEU A 226 -12.07 -9.09 -3.62
N ALA A 227 -11.16 -9.82 -4.28
CA ALA A 227 -10.11 -9.23 -5.09
C ALA A 227 -10.70 -8.47 -6.29
N GLU A 228 -11.61 -9.08 -7.05
CA GLU A 228 -12.30 -8.43 -8.16
C GLU A 228 -13.05 -7.17 -7.69
N ARG A 229 -13.84 -7.31 -6.63
CA ARG A 229 -14.57 -6.18 -6.03
C ARG A 229 -13.66 -5.02 -5.67
N LEU A 230 -12.54 -5.30 -4.99
CA LEU A 230 -11.58 -4.28 -4.55
C LEU A 230 -10.92 -3.60 -5.75
N GLU A 231 -10.54 -4.36 -6.77
CA GLU A 231 -9.97 -3.83 -8.00
C GLU A 231 -10.91 -2.86 -8.69
N VAL A 232 -12.17 -3.26 -8.91
CA VAL A 232 -13.21 -2.40 -9.49
C VAL A 232 -13.40 -1.12 -8.67
N GLY A 233 -13.50 -1.24 -7.34
CA GLY A 233 -13.69 -0.08 -6.47
C GLY A 233 -12.52 0.89 -6.50
N LEU A 234 -11.29 0.39 -6.46
CA LEU A 234 -10.08 1.21 -6.55
C LEU A 234 -9.92 1.86 -7.92
N GLN A 235 -10.22 1.12 -9.00
CA GLN A 235 -10.17 1.66 -10.35
C GLN A 235 -11.13 2.85 -10.51
N ARG A 236 -12.35 2.75 -10.00
CA ARG A 236 -13.32 3.87 -9.98
C ARG A 236 -12.79 5.08 -9.22
N LEU A 237 -12.16 4.86 -8.06
CA LEU A 237 -11.54 5.94 -7.26
C LEU A 237 -10.34 6.57 -7.97
N TYR A 238 -9.59 5.80 -8.73
CA TYR A 238 -8.48 6.31 -9.54
C TYR A 238 -9.00 7.15 -10.71
N GLU A 239 -9.95 6.63 -11.49
CA GLU A 239 -10.51 7.29 -12.68
C GLU A 239 -11.23 8.61 -12.37
N ASN A 240 -11.97 8.68 -11.26
CA ASN A 240 -12.65 9.89 -10.83
C ASN A 240 -11.75 10.86 -10.05
N GLY A 241 -10.48 10.49 -9.79
CA GLY A 241 -9.48 11.28 -9.09
C GLY A 241 -9.62 11.32 -7.56
N ASP A 242 -10.54 10.55 -6.96
CA ASP A 242 -10.75 10.53 -5.50
C ASP A 242 -9.54 9.94 -4.78
N LEU A 243 -8.92 8.87 -5.33
CA LEU A 243 -7.72 8.29 -4.75
C LEU A 243 -6.61 9.35 -4.64
N GLN A 244 -6.36 10.11 -5.71
CA GLN A 244 -5.33 11.14 -5.70
C GLN A 244 -5.68 12.30 -4.78
N ARG A 245 -6.95 12.76 -4.76
CA ARG A 245 -7.39 13.81 -3.83
C ARG A 245 -7.23 13.38 -2.38
N LEU A 246 -7.62 12.14 -2.03
CA LEU A 246 -7.44 11.60 -0.70
C LEU A 246 -5.96 11.57 -0.31
N LEU A 247 -5.09 11.04 -1.18
CA LEU A 247 -3.65 10.95 -0.91
C LEU A 247 -3.01 12.32 -0.70
N THR A 248 -3.24 13.25 -1.64
CA THR A 248 -2.58 14.56 -1.63
C THR A 248 -3.07 15.49 -0.52
N SER A 249 -4.23 15.20 0.08
CA SER A 249 -4.74 15.90 1.26
C SER A 249 -4.12 15.43 2.58
N GLN A 250 -3.39 14.30 2.59
CA GLN A 250 -2.82 13.76 3.83
C GLN A 250 -1.63 14.59 4.32
N HIS A 251 -1.56 14.82 5.62
CA HIS A 251 -0.45 15.55 6.24
C HIS A 251 0.91 14.88 5.98
N PHE A 252 0.98 13.56 6.06
CA PHE A 252 2.22 12.82 5.78
C PHE A 252 2.68 13.02 4.33
N TYR A 253 1.74 13.10 3.35
CA TYR A 253 2.06 13.34 1.95
C TYR A 253 2.63 14.76 1.73
N ILE A 254 1.97 15.77 2.32
CA ILE A 254 2.40 17.17 2.20
C ILE A 254 3.80 17.35 2.82
N ARG A 255 4.04 16.77 3.99
CA ARG A 255 5.32 16.80 4.68
C ARG A 255 6.42 16.09 3.88
N ALA A 256 6.12 14.90 3.35
CA ALA A 256 7.05 14.13 2.53
C ALA A 256 7.46 14.89 1.27
N ARG A 257 6.50 15.50 0.56
CA ARG A 257 6.78 16.32 -0.61
C ARG A 257 7.65 17.52 -0.27
N ASN A 258 7.39 18.19 0.85
CA ASN A 258 8.21 19.31 1.31
C ASN A 258 9.62 18.87 1.71
N LEU A 259 9.77 17.70 2.31
CA LEU A 259 11.07 17.15 2.69
C LEU A 259 11.94 16.80 1.49
N LEU A 260 11.34 16.44 0.35
CA LEU A 260 12.07 16.10 -0.88
C LEU A 260 12.53 17.32 -1.68
N LYS A 261 12.01 18.51 -1.40
CA LYS A 261 12.45 19.73 -2.06
C LYS A 261 13.94 19.98 -1.77
N ASP A 262 14.65 20.43 -2.78
CA ASP A 262 16.06 20.84 -2.67
C ASP A 262 17.03 19.68 -2.32
N ARG A 263 16.59 18.41 -2.42
CA ARG A 263 17.46 17.25 -2.24
C ARG A 263 18.00 16.73 -3.57
N THR A 264 19.24 16.32 -3.56
CA THR A 264 19.80 15.51 -4.66
C THR A 264 19.20 14.11 -4.60
N VAL A 265 18.47 13.72 -5.64
CA VAL A 265 17.82 12.41 -5.71
C VAL A 265 18.68 11.45 -6.52
N TYR A 266 19.14 10.36 -5.92
CA TYR A 266 19.88 9.29 -6.57
C TYR A 266 18.92 8.18 -7.04
N PRO A 267 18.71 8.02 -8.37
CA PRO A 267 17.84 6.99 -8.90
C PRO A 267 18.51 5.62 -8.83
N LEU A 268 17.75 4.62 -8.39
CA LEU A 268 18.13 3.21 -8.34
C LEU A 268 17.06 2.38 -9.05
N SER A 269 17.41 1.21 -9.60
CA SER A 269 16.43 0.26 -10.10
C SER A 269 15.92 -0.65 -8.98
N ASN A 270 14.70 -1.19 -9.13
CA ASN A 270 14.19 -2.24 -8.24
C ASN A 270 14.19 -3.59 -8.99
N PRO A 271 15.13 -4.50 -8.70
CA PRO A 271 15.23 -5.79 -9.36
C PRO A 271 14.14 -6.79 -8.93
N LEU A 272 13.40 -6.49 -7.86
CA LEU A 272 12.43 -7.41 -7.26
C LEU A 272 11.02 -7.31 -7.88
N LEU A 273 10.79 -6.37 -8.82
CA LEU A 273 9.49 -6.19 -9.44
C LEU A 273 9.25 -7.21 -10.56
N THR A 274 8.00 -7.70 -10.63
CA THR A 274 7.52 -8.48 -11.79
C THR A 274 7.36 -7.59 -13.02
N GLU A 275 7.26 -8.19 -14.21
CA GLU A 275 6.98 -7.44 -15.43
C GLU A 275 5.58 -6.82 -15.39
N GLU A 276 4.59 -7.57 -14.90
CA GLU A 276 3.21 -7.11 -14.73
C GLU A 276 3.14 -5.86 -13.82
N THR A 277 3.96 -5.83 -12.77
CA THR A 277 4.04 -4.65 -11.90
C THR A 277 4.71 -3.47 -12.59
N ARG A 278 5.77 -3.68 -13.40
CA ARG A 278 6.39 -2.61 -14.19
C ARG A 278 5.42 -2.03 -15.21
N GLU A 279 4.66 -2.88 -15.91
CA GLU A 279 3.61 -2.46 -16.83
C GLU A 279 2.53 -1.64 -16.11
N ALA A 280 2.00 -2.14 -14.99
CA ALA A 280 1.01 -1.42 -14.20
C ALA A 280 1.52 -0.03 -13.78
N MET A 281 2.77 0.05 -13.29
CA MET A 281 3.37 1.34 -12.91
C MET A 281 3.54 2.33 -14.07
N SER A 282 3.59 1.86 -15.31
CA SER A 282 3.62 2.75 -16.48
C SER A 282 2.28 3.44 -16.75
N HIS A 283 1.18 2.85 -16.32
CA HIS A 283 -0.19 3.42 -16.44
C HIS A 283 -0.54 4.41 -15.33
N TYR A 284 0.07 4.26 -14.16
CA TYR A 284 -0.25 5.09 -12.99
C TYR A 284 0.81 6.19 -12.80
N SER A 285 0.48 7.41 -13.24
CA SER A 285 1.38 8.56 -13.04
C SER A 285 1.57 8.86 -11.55
N SER A 286 2.82 9.11 -11.16
CA SER A 286 3.12 9.54 -9.80
C SER A 286 2.83 11.03 -9.65
N PRO A 287 1.99 11.45 -8.70
CA PRO A 287 1.79 12.87 -8.41
C PRO A 287 3.06 13.56 -7.86
N LEU A 288 4.05 12.80 -7.40
CA LEU A 288 5.34 13.34 -6.97
C LEU A 288 6.26 13.67 -8.15
N SER A 289 6.23 12.87 -9.23
CA SER A 289 7.11 13.09 -10.39
C SER A 289 6.79 14.35 -11.19
N SER A 290 5.60 14.91 -11.03
CA SER A 290 5.18 16.15 -11.70
C SER A 290 5.47 17.42 -10.89
N SER A 291 6.01 17.31 -9.67
CA SER A 291 6.16 18.40 -8.71
C SER A 291 7.56 18.50 -8.06
N LEU A 292 8.49 17.64 -8.48
CA LEU A 292 9.93 17.68 -8.17
C LEU A 292 10.69 18.10 -9.43
#